data_d59aeac9571d430a8e3f44edefe0256e
#
_entry.id   d59aeac9571d430a8e3f44edefe0256e
#
_cell.length_a   1.000
_cell.length_b   1.000
_cell.length_c   1.000
_cell.angle_alpha   90.00
_cell.angle_beta   90.00
_cell.angle_gamma   90.00
#
_symmetry.space_group_name_H-M   'P 1'
#
loop_
_entity.id
_entity.type
_entity.pdbx_description
1 polymer ?
#
loop_
_entity_poly.entity_id
_entity_poly.type
_entity_poly.pdbx_seq_one_letter_code
_entity_poly.pdbx_strand_id
1 'polypeptide(L)'
;MDLSKFLKEKRLQAGLSQGAVAKKLGYTSPQFVSNWERGLSQPPVATLRKIAQIYNISANDMFEVMLKATIDQVTAELTEKFYKQAKTK
;
A
#
# COMPACT_ATOMS: atom_id res chain seq x y z
N MET A 1 -2.59 -5.70 10.37
CA MET A 1 -3.22 -5.54 9.05
C MET A 1 -2.20 -5.01 8.07
N ASP A 2 -2.06 -5.64 6.93
CA ASP A 2 -1.12 -5.16 5.94
C ASP A 2 -1.74 -4.03 5.09
N LEU A 3 -0.86 -3.31 4.39
CA LEU A 3 -1.28 -2.15 3.59
C LEU A 3 -2.26 -2.53 2.48
N SER A 4 -2.05 -3.66 1.81
CA SER A 4 -2.88 -4.07 0.69
C SER A 4 -4.34 -4.32 1.12
N LYS A 5 -4.53 -5.01 2.24
CA LYS A 5 -5.87 -5.23 2.80
C LYS A 5 -6.50 -3.94 3.28
N PHE A 6 -5.71 -3.08 3.93
CA PHE A 6 -6.19 -1.79 4.40
C PHE A 6 -6.72 -0.94 3.25
N LEU A 7 -5.96 -0.85 2.16
CA LEU A 7 -6.35 -0.07 1.00
C LEU A 7 -7.65 -0.59 0.39
N LYS A 8 -7.78 -1.90 0.24
CA LYS A 8 -8.99 -2.50 -0.32
C LYS A 8 -10.19 -2.24 0.58
N GLU A 9 -10.05 -2.44 1.89
CA GLU A 9 -11.15 -2.21 2.83
C GLU A 9 -11.62 -0.78 2.81
N LYS A 10 -10.70 0.18 2.82
CA LYS A 10 -11.07 1.60 2.82
C LYS A 10 -11.72 2.01 1.52
N ARG A 11 -11.27 1.45 0.40
CA ARG A 11 -11.92 1.68 -0.88
C ARG A 11 -13.36 1.19 -0.89
N LEU A 12 -13.57 -0.04 -0.40
CA LEU A 12 -14.92 -0.62 -0.35
C LEU A 12 -15.82 0.15 0.59
N GLN A 13 -15.31 0.58 1.75
CA GLN A 13 -16.08 1.39 2.69
C GLN A 13 -16.46 2.75 2.08
N ALA A 14 -15.64 3.27 1.18
CA ALA A 14 -15.94 4.51 0.47
C ALA A 14 -16.90 4.29 -0.70
N GLY A 15 -17.27 3.05 -0.99
CA GLY A 15 -18.21 2.74 -2.07
C GLY A 15 -17.65 2.90 -3.47
N LEU A 16 -16.32 2.77 -3.63
CA LEU A 16 -15.66 3.04 -4.91
C LEU A 16 -15.11 1.77 -5.54
N SER A 17 -15.16 1.72 -6.88
CA SER A 17 -14.48 0.67 -7.64
C SER A 17 -13.00 1.04 -7.80
N GLN A 18 -12.17 0.05 -8.15
CA GLN A 18 -10.77 0.30 -8.48
C GLN A 18 -10.64 1.29 -9.64
N GLY A 19 -11.51 1.15 -10.65
CA GLY A 19 -11.51 2.06 -11.79
C GLY A 19 -11.86 3.49 -11.41
N ALA A 20 -12.82 3.68 -10.52
CA ALA A 20 -13.19 5.01 -10.05
C ALA A 20 -12.05 5.68 -9.31
N VAL A 21 -11.35 4.93 -8.46
CA VAL A 21 -10.18 5.45 -7.73
C VAL A 21 -9.07 5.83 -8.70
N ALA A 22 -8.76 4.93 -9.65
CA ALA A 22 -7.73 5.19 -10.66
C ALA A 22 -8.02 6.47 -11.43
N LYS A 23 -9.27 6.65 -11.84
CA LYS A 23 -9.68 7.85 -12.58
C LYS A 23 -9.48 9.11 -11.74
N LYS A 24 -9.85 9.07 -10.46
CA LYS A 24 -9.66 10.21 -9.56
C LYS A 24 -8.17 10.54 -9.35
N LEU A 25 -7.31 9.53 -9.45
CA LEU A 25 -5.86 9.72 -9.33
C LEU A 25 -5.19 10.11 -10.65
N GLY A 26 -5.94 10.14 -11.75
CA GLY A 26 -5.40 10.51 -13.05
C GLY A 26 -4.78 9.37 -13.84
N TYR A 27 -5.01 8.12 -13.44
CA TYR A 27 -4.53 6.96 -14.17
C TYR A 27 -5.51 6.56 -15.27
N THR A 28 -4.98 5.94 -16.32
CA THR A 28 -5.78 5.51 -17.47
C THR A 28 -6.42 4.14 -17.28
N SER A 29 -5.95 3.36 -16.30
CA SER A 29 -6.49 2.04 -16.02
C SER A 29 -6.45 1.76 -14.52
N PRO A 30 -7.22 0.78 -14.03
CA PRO A 30 -7.21 0.41 -12.61
C PRO A 30 -6.00 -0.44 -12.19
N GLN A 31 -5.05 -0.68 -13.09
CA GLN A 31 -3.96 -1.63 -12.85
C GLN A 31 -3.12 -1.26 -11.62
N PHE A 32 -2.79 0.03 -11.44
CA PHE A 32 -2.00 0.44 -10.27
C PHE A 32 -2.74 0.18 -8.97
N VAL A 33 -4.02 0.54 -8.92
CA VAL A 33 -4.85 0.32 -7.73
C VAL A 33 -4.94 -1.18 -7.43
N SER A 34 -5.17 -1.98 -8.46
CA SER A 34 -5.22 -3.44 -8.32
C SER A 34 -3.90 -3.99 -7.76
N ASN A 35 -2.77 -3.54 -8.28
CA ASN A 35 -1.46 -3.99 -7.82
C ASN A 35 -1.24 -3.65 -6.33
N TRP A 36 -1.65 -2.46 -5.90
CA TRP A 36 -1.53 -2.07 -4.49
C TRP A 36 -2.36 -2.98 -3.59
N GLU A 37 -3.56 -3.33 -4.02
CA GLU A 37 -4.48 -4.16 -3.23
C GLU A 37 -4.10 -5.64 -3.24
N ARG A 38 -3.32 -6.06 -4.22
CA ARG A 38 -2.80 -7.43 -4.31
C ARG A 38 -1.42 -7.57 -3.66
N GLY A 39 -0.87 -6.49 -3.15
CA GLY A 39 0.43 -6.51 -2.49
C GLY A 39 1.61 -6.60 -3.45
N LEU A 40 1.40 -6.34 -4.74
CA LEU A 40 2.47 -6.41 -5.76
C LEU A 40 3.33 -5.15 -5.78
N SER A 41 2.77 -4.04 -5.35
CA SER A 41 3.49 -2.76 -5.24
C SER A 41 2.81 -1.88 -4.20
N GLN A 42 3.44 -0.78 -3.86
CA GLN A 42 2.88 0.19 -2.92
C GLN A 42 2.59 1.51 -3.64
N PRO A 43 1.57 2.27 -3.18
CA PRO A 43 1.35 3.60 -3.71
C PRO A 43 2.55 4.49 -3.44
N PRO A 44 2.88 5.41 -4.36
CA PRO A 44 3.91 6.41 -4.06
C PRO A 44 3.53 7.25 -2.84
N VAL A 45 4.52 7.60 -2.03
CA VAL A 45 4.29 8.41 -0.82
C VAL A 45 3.57 9.71 -1.17
N ALA A 46 3.94 10.34 -2.27
CA ALA A 46 3.32 11.59 -2.70
C ALA A 46 1.83 11.45 -3.02
N THR A 47 1.36 10.23 -3.29
CA THR A 47 -0.03 9.97 -3.65
C THR A 47 -0.90 9.68 -2.42
N LEU A 48 -0.29 9.39 -1.26
CA LEU A 48 -1.02 8.94 -0.08
C LEU A 48 -2.06 9.94 0.41
N ARG A 49 -1.74 11.24 0.40
CA ARG A 49 -2.70 12.25 0.86
C ARG A 49 -3.94 12.29 -0.02
N LYS A 50 -3.75 12.14 -1.32
CA LYS A 50 -4.85 12.13 -2.27
C LYS A 50 -5.70 10.88 -2.10
N ILE A 51 -5.08 9.73 -1.93
CA ILE A 51 -5.80 8.48 -1.66
C ILE A 51 -6.61 8.62 -0.37
N ALA A 52 -6.03 9.17 0.68
CA ALA A 52 -6.71 9.37 1.95
C ALA A 52 -7.94 10.26 1.77
N GLN A 53 -7.83 11.33 1.00
CA GLN A 53 -8.96 12.20 0.69
C GLN A 53 -10.07 11.44 -0.05
N ILE A 54 -9.68 10.67 -1.06
CA ILE A 54 -10.63 9.89 -1.87
C ILE A 54 -11.36 8.86 -1.00
N TYR A 55 -10.65 8.23 -0.07
CA TYR A 55 -11.22 7.21 0.82
C TYR A 55 -11.84 7.80 2.08
N ASN A 56 -11.78 9.12 2.23
CA ASN A 56 -12.32 9.83 3.40
C ASN A 56 -11.74 9.33 4.73
N ILE A 57 -10.44 9.21 4.77
CA ILE A 57 -9.70 8.82 5.98
C ILE A 57 -8.56 9.80 6.25
N SER A 58 -8.04 9.75 7.47
CA SER A 58 -6.92 10.60 7.86
C SER A 58 -5.66 10.28 7.06
N ALA A 59 -4.97 11.31 6.56
CA ALA A 59 -3.69 11.13 5.89
C ALA A 59 -2.65 10.52 6.83
N ASN A 60 -2.68 10.89 8.12
CA ASN A 60 -1.78 10.30 9.11
C ASN A 60 -2.02 8.81 9.28
N ASP A 61 -3.29 8.39 9.36
CA ASP A 61 -3.62 6.98 9.49
C ASP A 61 -3.11 6.18 8.29
N MET A 62 -3.30 6.72 7.09
CA MET A 62 -2.81 6.10 5.86
C MET A 62 -1.29 5.97 5.89
N PHE A 63 -0.61 7.05 6.29
CA PHE A 63 0.86 7.05 6.35
C PHE A 63 1.37 6.05 7.39
N GLU A 64 0.75 5.98 8.57
CA GLU A 64 1.18 5.05 9.61
C GLU A 64 1.07 3.59 9.17
N VAL A 65 -0.01 3.23 8.47
CA VAL A 65 -0.16 1.87 7.95
C VAL A 65 0.95 1.57 6.93
N MET A 66 1.23 2.52 6.04
CA MET A 66 2.30 2.34 5.05
C MET A 66 3.67 2.25 5.72
N LEU A 67 3.92 3.10 6.70
CA LEU A 67 5.20 3.11 7.42
C LEU A 67 5.44 1.77 8.10
N LYS A 68 4.44 1.26 8.81
CA LYS A 68 4.56 -0.03 9.48
C LYS A 68 4.81 -1.15 8.47
N ALA A 69 4.07 -1.17 7.37
CA ALA A 69 4.24 -2.19 6.34
C ALA A 69 5.65 -2.13 5.74
N THR A 70 6.18 -0.94 5.53
CA THR A 70 7.52 -0.76 4.98
C THR A 70 8.59 -1.22 5.97
N ILE A 71 8.45 -0.86 7.25
CA ILE A 71 9.37 -1.30 8.30
C ILE A 71 9.36 -2.83 8.41
N ASP A 72 8.19 -3.44 8.42
CA ASP A 72 8.07 -4.89 8.52
C ASP A 72 8.72 -5.58 7.32
N GLN A 73 8.54 -5.04 6.12
CA GLN A 73 9.13 -5.58 4.90
C GLN A 73 10.65 -5.49 4.93
N VAL A 74 11.20 -4.33 5.27
CA VAL A 74 12.65 -4.13 5.34
C VAL A 74 13.26 -5.00 6.42
N THR A 75 12.61 -5.10 7.57
CA THR A 75 13.05 -5.95 8.67
C THR A 75 13.13 -7.41 8.22
N ALA A 76 12.10 -7.91 7.55
CA ALA A 76 12.06 -9.28 7.06
C ALA A 76 13.15 -9.53 6.04
N GLU A 77 13.35 -8.61 5.09
CA GLU A 77 14.36 -8.75 4.04
C GLU A 77 15.79 -8.77 4.62
N LEU A 78 16.08 -7.85 5.53
CA LEU A 78 17.40 -7.77 6.14
C LEU A 78 17.69 -8.99 7.01
N THR A 79 16.69 -9.43 7.76
CA THR A 79 16.83 -10.62 8.62
C THR A 79 17.11 -11.86 7.78
N GLU A 80 16.35 -12.04 6.70
CA GLU A 80 16.55 -13.16 5.80
C GLU A 80 17.95 -13.14 5.20
N LYS A 81 18.39 -11.98 4.70
CA LYS A 81 19.72 -11.85 4.10
C LYS A 81 20.82 -12.16 5.11
N PHE A 82 20.67 -11.67 6.32
CA PHE A 82 21.66 -11.90 7.37
C PHE A 82 21.81 -13.40 7.69
N TYR A 83 20.69 -14.08 7.94
CA TYR A 83 20.73 -15.51 8.27
C TYR A 83 21.16 -16.36 7.09
N LYS A 84 20.82 -15.96 5.88
CA LYS A 84 21.25 -16.67 4.67
C LYS A 84 22.76 -16.63 4.51
N GLN A 85 23.40 -15.48 4.76
CA GLN A 85 24.86 -15.37 4.73
C GLN A 85 25.53 -16.20 5.81
N ALA A 86 24.95 -16.25 7.00
CA ALA A 86 25.49 -17.04 8.09
C ALA A 86 25.51 -18.55 7.75
N LYS A 87 24.54 -19.00 6.96
CA LYS A 87 24.46 -20.42 6.55
C LYS A 87 25.44 -20.82 5.47
N THR A 88 25.97 -19.87 4.73
CA THR A 88 26.88 -20.17 3.61
C THR A 88 28.34 -20.29 4.02
N LYS A 89 28.66 -20.14 5.27
CA LYS A 89 30.02 -20.34 5.76
C LYS A 89 30.36 -21.81 6.06
#